data_05f25b5703b6ec4723f969e030a2986e
#
_entry.id   05f25b5703b6ec4723f969e030a2986e
#
_cell.length_a   1.000
_cell.length_b   1.000
_cell.length_c   1.000
_cell.angle_alpha   90.00
_cell.angle_beta   90.00
_cell.angle_gamma   90.00
#
_symmetry.space_group_name_H-M   'P 1'
#
loop_
_entity.id
_entity.type
_entity.pdbx_description
1 polymer ?
#
loop_
_entity_poly.entity_id
_entity_poly.type
_entity_poly.pdbx_seq_one_letter_code
_entity_poly.pdbx_strand_id
1 'polypeptide(L)'
;MSEANRLNWLSGTRRAQQNAPPDPLPHDTVSIYTDGSAIPRKLGQPPPPAGYGLKAVTGGAGPEHADGRELYEECGQINARSSEHPHVLTTTSNLAELVAFTRAVDWAHANRLAYGKPVCIRYDSMYAAHIATGIWKAKKHKPMAQAARQAWARLKRSKEGRAWMKHVRGHTGNQWNERADRLADQGRGGKSVKRYFDG
;
A
#
# COMPACT_ATOMS: atom_id res chain seq x y z
N MET A 1 5.73 18.40 27.21
CA MET A 1 4.95 18.15 25.96
C MET A 1 3.76 19.09 25.98
N SER A 2 3.57 19.93 24.95
CA SER A 2 2.41 20.82 24.89
C SER A 2 1.10 20.03 24.76
N GLU A 3 0.00 20.60 25.24
CA GLU A 3 -1.34 19.98 25.17
C GLU A 3 -1.73 19.64 23.72
N ALA A 4 -1.36 20.49 22.76
CA ALA A 4 -1.54 20.24 21.33
C ALA A 4 -0.78 18.99 20.84
N ASN A 5 0.41 18.73 21.34
CA ASN A 5 1.19 17.55 21.00
C ASN A 5 0.58 16.27 21.61
N ARG A 6 0.01 16.38 22.82
CA ARG A 6 -0.68 15.27 23.49
C ARG A 6 -1.97 14.90 22.78
N LEU A 7 -2.78 15.89 22.36
CA LEU A 7 -4.01 15.68 21.59
C LEU A 7 -3.71 15.07 20.20
N ASN A 8 -2.67 15.53 19.52
CA ASN A 8 -2.24 14.97 18.25
C ASN A 8 -1.75 13.50 18.38
N TRP A 9 -1.03 13.19 19.47
CA TRP A 9 -0.59 11.82 19.76
C TRP A 9 -1.80 10.91 20.03
N LEU A 10 -2.74 11.32 20.87
CA LEU A 10 -3.96 10.56 21.18
C LEU A 10 -4.84 10.33 19.96
N SER A 11 -5.00 11.34 19.10
CA SER A 11 -5.76 11.20 17.84
C SER A 11 -5.08 10.26 16.85
N GLY A 12 -3.75 10.28 16.76
CA GLY A 12 -2.94 9.35 15.96
C GLY A 12 -3.09 7.91 16.45
N THR A 13 -3.06 7.70 17.75
CA THR A 13 -3.24 6.37 18.36
C THR A 13 -4.64 5.80 18.09
N ARG A 14 -5.70 6.61 18.25
CA ARG A 14 -7.07 6.20 17.90
C ARG A 14 -7.21 5.82 16.43
N ARG A 15 -6.65 6.61 15.51
CA ARG A 15 -6.67 6.31 14.07
C ARG A 15 -5.90 5.04 13.74
N ALA A 16 -4.77 4.79 14.39
CA ALA A 16 -4.02 3.55 14.22
C ALA A 16 -4.88 2.35 14.66
N GLN A 17 -5.51 2.40 15.82
CA GLN A 17 -6.40 1.36 16.33
C GLN A 17 -7.61 1.11 15.41
N GLN A 18 -8.23 2.16 14.88
CA GLN A 18 -9.37 2.03 13.96
C GLN A 18 -9.01 1.38 12.61
N ASN A 19 -7.75 1.36 12.25
CA ASN A 19 -7.25 0.76 11.01
C ASN A 19 -6.56 -0.58 11.24
N ALA A 20 -6.32 -0.98 12.49
CA ALA A 20 -5.80 -2.30 12.81
C ALA A 20 -6.84 -3.39 12.53
N PRO A 21 -6.44 -4.54 11.99
CA PRO A 21 -7.34 -5.66 11.81
C PRO A 21 -7.69 -6.34 13.13
N PRO A 22 -8.83 -7.08 13.18
CA PRO A 22 -9.07 -8.02 14.25
C PRO A 22 -8.02 -9.15 14.24
N ASP A 23 -7.84 -9.80 15.36
CA ASP A 23 -6.99 -10.97 15.48
C ASP A 23 -7.81 -12.14 16.09
N PRO A 24 -8.02 -13.23 15.35
CA PRO A 24 -7.63 -13.49 13.97
C PRO A 24 -8.41 -12.67 12.94
N LEU A 25 -7.81 -12.51 11.75
CA LEU A 25 -8.51 -11.98 10.60
C LEU A 25 -9.64 -12.91 10.15
N PRO A 26 -10.77 -12.38 9.62
CA PRO A 26 -11.78 -13.19 8.95
C PRO A 26 -11.14 -14.05 7.84
N HIS A 27 -11.55 -15.33 7.76
CA HIS A 27 -10.93 -16.31 6.86
C HIS A 27 -10.98 -15.93 5.37
N ASP A 28 -12.03 -15.22 4.95
CA ASP A 28 -12.23 -14.78 3.58
C ASP A 28 -11.55 -13.42 3.25
N THR A 29 -10.76 -12.90 4.18
CA THR A 29 -10.06 -11.62 3.99
C THR A 29 -9.10 -11.68 2.81
N VAL A 30 -9.22 -10.69 1.93
CA VAL A 30 -8.22 -10.45 0.87
C VAL A 30 -7.08 -9.63 1.46
N SER A 31 -5.89 -10.24 1.57
CA SER A 31 -4.66 -9.56 1.99
C SER A 31 -3.89 -9.08 0.77
N ILE A 32 -3.50 -7.80 0.73
CA ILE A 32 -2.80 -7.18 -0.38
C ILE A 32 -1.48 -6.62 0.14
N TYR A 33 -0.39 -7.24 -0.25
CA TYR A 33 0.98 -6.83 0.06
C TYR A 33 1.44 -5.80 -0.95
N THR A 34 2.09 -4.74 -0.48
CA THR A 34 2.51 -3.62 -1.33
C THR A 34 3.94 -3.22 -1.02
N ASP A 35 4.68 -2.87 -2.05
CA ASP A 35 6.00 -2.31 -1.91
C ASP A 35 6.31 -1.32 -3.03
N GLY A 36 7.22 -0.36 -2.74
CA GLY A 36 7.65 0.68 -3.65
C GLY A 36 9.16 0.76 -3.75
N SER A 37 9.70 0.67 -4.97
CA SER A 37 11.13 0.70 -5.23
C SER A 37 11.56 1.98 -5.91
N ALA A 38 12.61 2.65 -5.39
CA ALA A 38 13.25 3.79 -6.03
C ALA A 38 14.74 3.86 -5.69
N ILE A 39 15.53 4.30 -6.65
CA ILE A 39 16.97 4.59 -6.45
C ILE A 39 17.12 6.01 -5.90
N PRO A 40 18.06 6.25 -4.97
CA PRO A 40 18.37 7.60 -4.51
C PRO A 40 18.77 8.51 -5.66
N ARG A 41 18.17 9.71 -5.72
CA ARG A 41 18.51 10.69 -6.75
C ARG A 41 19.92 11.24 -6.53
N LYS A 42 20.73 11.25 -7.56
CA LYS A 42 22.02 11.96 -7.58
C LYS A 42 21.79 13.44 -7.91
N LEU A 43 22.54 14.30 -7.23
CA LEU A 43 22.45 15.74 -7.45
C LEU A 43 22.77 16.09 -8.93
N GLY A 44 21.98 16.98 -9.54
CA GLY A 44 22.17 17.39 -10.94
C GLY A 44 21.60 16.41 -11.97
N GLN A 45 21.11 15.24 -11.58
CA GLN A 45 20.51 14.30 -12.51
C GLN A 45 18.96 14.33 -12.46
N PRO A 46 18.28 13.96 -13.55
CA PRO A 46 16.83 13.78 -13.52
C PRO A 46 16.43 12.74 -12.45
N PRO A 47 15.19 12.80 -11.94
CA PRO A 47 14.71 11.78 -11.01
C PRO A 47 14.83 10.39 -11.65
N PRO A 48 15.46 9.41 -10.96
CA PRO A 48 15.56 8.06 -11.49
C PRO A 48 14.17 7.41 -11.56
N PRO A 49 13.99 6.37 -12.37
CA PRO A 49 12.75 5.63 -12.40
C PRO A 49 12.46 5.02 -11.02
N ALA A 50 11.19 4.94 -10.70
CA ALA A 50 10.69 4.21 -9.54
C ALA A 50 9.69 3.14 -9.99
N GLY A 51 9.37 2.19 -9.15
CA GLY A 51 8.42 1.14 -9.44
C GLY A 51 7.50 0.86 -8.25
N TYR A 52 6.37 0.25 -8.53
CA TYR A 52 5.46 -0.29 -7.53
C TYR A 52 5.20 -1.76 -7.79
N GLY A 53 4.93 -2.49 -6.73
CA GLY A 53 4.51 -3.88 -6.76
C GLY A 53 3.37 -4.13 -5.79
N LEU A 54 2.45 -5.00 -6.17
CA LEU A 54 1.42 -5.50 -5.26
C LEU A 54 1.13 -6.97 -5.53
N LYS A 55 0.78 -7.70 -4.45
CA LYS A 55 0.40 -9.10 -4.46
C LYS A 55 -0.83 -9.30 -3.61
N ALA A 56 -1.94 -9.77 -4.20
CA ALA A 56 -3.17 -10.10 -3.50
C ALA A 56 -3.32 -11.61 -3.31
N VAL A 57 -3.70 -11.99 -2.10
CA VAL A 57 -3.96 -13.38 -1.71
C VAL A 57 -5.21 -13.47 -0.84
N THR A 58 -5.86 -14.63 -0.77
CA THR A 58 -7.01 -14.88 0.10
C THR A 58 -6.94 -16.27 0.71
N GLY A 59 -7.63 -16.46 1.82
CA GLY A 59 -7.58 -17.71 2.58
C GLY A 59 -6.27 -17.84 3.35
N GLY A 60 -6.08 -18.99 3.94
CA GLY A 60 -4.93 -19.27 4.77
C GLY A 60 -5.22 -19.06 6.25
N ALA A 61 -4.85 -20.06 7.05
CA ALA A 61 -5.02 -20.08 8.50
C ALA A 61 -3.73 -19.68 9.23
N GLY A 62 -2.61 -19.63 8.52
CA GLY A 62 -1.30 -19.37 9.09
C GLY A 62 -1.04 -17.89 9.39
N PRO A 63 0.00 -17.59 10.16
CA PRO A 63 0.45 -16.23 10.37
C PRO A 63 0.63 -15.53 9.03
N GLU A 64 0.01 -14.35 8.90
CA GLU A 64 0.12 -13.52 7.70
C GLU A 64 -0.37 -14.17 6.39
N HIS A 65 -1.26 -15.15 6.46
CA HIS A 65 -1.79 -15.89 5.30
C HIS A 65 -0.70 -16.54 4.43
N ALA A 66 0.31 -17.11 5.07
CA ALA A 66 1.45 -17.72 4.38
C ALA A 66 1.05 -18.83 3.38
N ASP A 67 -0.02 -19.54 3.68
CA ASP A 67 -0.66 -20.59 2.88
C ASP A 67 -1.84 -20.07 2.03
N GLY A 68 -1.96 -18.77 1.86
CA GLY A 68 -3.04 -18.14 1.11
C GLY A 68 -3.00 -18.47 -0.39
N ARG A 69 -4.18 -18.52 -1.00
CA ARG A 69 -4.33 -18.67 -2.44
C ARG A 69 -4.05 -17.34 -3.16
N GLU A 70 -3.24 -17.40 -4.19
CA GLU A 70 -2.93 -16.25 -5.03
C GLU A 70 -4.16 -15.78 -5.80
N LEU A 71 -4.38 -14.48 -5.85
CA LEU A 71 -5.48 -13.87 -6.60
C LEU A 71 -4.98 -12.97 -7.72
N TYR A 72 -3.98 -12.15 -7.42
CA TYR A 72 -3.53 -11.12 -8.35
C TYR A 72 -2.11 -10.64 -8.04
N GLU A 73 -1.41 -10.24 -9.08
CA GLU A 73 -0.17 -9.47 -8.95
C GLU A 73 -0.09 -8.37 -10.01
N GLU A 74 0.52 -7.26 -9.62
CA GLU A 74 0.76 -6.13 -10.51
C GLU A 74 2.10 -5.49 -10.21
N CYS A 75 2.78 -5.05 -11.25
CA CYS A 75 3.88 -4.10 -11.12
C CYS A 75 3.88 -3.13 -12.29
N GLY A 76 4.49 -1.97 -12.07
CA GLY A 76 4.67 -0.99 -13.12
C GLY A 76 5.65 0.09 -12.74
N GLN A 77 6.15 0.79 -13.77
CA GLN A 77 7.04 1.92 -13.59
C GLN A 77 6.26 3.16 -13.13
N ILE A 78 6.86 3.90 -12.24
CA ILE A 78 6.33 5.19 -11.77
C ILE A 78 7.10 6.29 -12.49
N ASN A 79 6.44 6.94 -13.42
CA ASN A 79 7.00 8.08 -14.17
C ASN A 79 6.39 9.38 -13.66
N ALA A 80 7.26 10.34 -13.31
CA ALA A 80 6.81 11.65 -12.90
C ALA A 80 6.04 12.34 -14.02
N ARG A 81 4.91 12.99 -13.67
CA ARG A 81 4.07 13.77 -14.59
C ARG A 81 3.48 12.98 -15.76
N SER A 82 3.39 11.67 -15.65
CA SER A 82 2.70 10.84 -16.65
C SER A 82 1.19 10.88 -16.46
N SER A 83 0.45 10.55 -17.52
CA SER A 83 -1.01 10.38 -17.45
C SER A 83 -1.45 9.27 -16.49
N GLU A 84 -0.63 8.24 -16.32
CA GLU A 84 -0.89 7.14 -15.39
C GLU A 84 -0.65 7.52 -13.92
N HIS A 85 0.22 8.52 -13.69
CA HIS A 85 0.60 8.98 -12.36
C HIS A 85 0.53 10.52 -12.27
N PRO A 86 -0.66 11.13 -12.46
CA PRO A 86 -0.78 12.60 -12.55
C PRO A 86 -0.41 13.33 -11.25
N HIS A 87 -0.42 12.64 -10.12
CA HIS A 87 -0.09 13.19 -8.80
C HIS A 87 1.40 13.06 -8.45
N VAL A 88 2.19 12.44 -9.31
CA VAL A 88 3.64 12.22 -9.11
C VAL A 88 4.42 13.35 -9.77
N LEU A 89 5.03 14.21 -8.98
CA LEU A 89 5.85 15.33 -9.46
C LEU A 89 7.34 14.99 -9.54
N THR A 90 7.81 14.06 -8.73
CA THR A 90 9.19 13.56 -8.67
C THR A 90 9.17 12.17 -8.05
N THR A 91 10.22 11.38 -8.22
CA THR A 91 10.34 10.03 -7.69
C THR A 91 11.25 9.97 -6.46
N THR A 92 10.81 9.27 -5.43
CA THR A 92 11.54 8.96 -4.19
C THR A 92 11.00 7.64 -3.64
N SER A 93 11.74 6.96 -2.76
CA SER A 93 11.26 5.74 -2.10
C SER A 93 9.92 5.97 -1.39
N ASN A 94 9.80 7.01 -0.57
CA ASN A 94 8.54 7.33 0.11
C ASN A 94 7.37 7.56 -0.86
N LEU A 95 7.64 8.13 -2.03
CA LEU A 95 6.60 8.30 -3.05
C LEU A 95 6.22 6.96 -3.69
N ALA A 96 7.21 6.12 -4.03
CA ALA A 96 6.97 4.81 -4.63
C ALA A 96 6.09 3.95 -3.72
N GLU A 97 6.40 3.94 -2.42
CA GLU A 97 5.57 3.28 -1.39
C GLU A 97 4.13 3.82 -1.36
N LEU A 98 3.98 5.13 -1.42
CA LEU A 98 2.66 5.76 -1.39
C LEU A 98 1.85 5.46 -2.66
N VAL A 99 2.50 5.37 -3.81
CA VAL A 99 1.89 4.94 -5.07
C VAL A 99 1.47 3.47 -4.98
N ALA A 100 2.36 2.58 -4.52
CA ALA A 100 2.07 1.16 -4.36
C ALA A 100 0.86 0.94 -3.44
N PHE A 101 0.85 1.62 -2.28
CA PHE A 101 -0.27 1.59 -1.35
C PHE A 101 -1.57 2.05 -2.02
N THR A 102 -1.55 3.16 -2.74
CA THR A 102 -2.75 3.71 -3.40
C THR A 102 -3.27 2.77 -4.47
N ARG A 103 -2.38 2.18 -5.28
CA ARG A 103 -2.72 1.17 -6.30
C ARG A 103 -3.41 -0.05 -5.67
N ALA A 104 -2.89 -0.56 -4.55
CA ALA A 104 -3.51 -1.68 -3.82
C ALA A 104 -4.91 -1.33 -3.31
N VAL A 105 -5.09 -0.14 -2.77
CA VAL A 105 -6.38 0.36 -2.29
C VAL A 105 -7.38 0.52 -3.44
N ASP A 106 -6.96 1.08 -4.57
CA ASP A 106 -7.81 1.23 -5.75
C ASP A 106 -8.19 -0.13 -6.36
N TRP A 107 -7.25 -1.06 -6.42
CA TRP A 107 -7.53 -2.43 -6.84
C TRP A 107 -8.57 -3.09 -5.92
N ALA A 108 -8.39 -3.00 -4.60
CA ALA A 108 -9.32 -3.57 -3.62
C ALA A 108 -10.73 -2.97 -3.69
N HIS A 109 -10.82 -1.69 -4.08
CA HIS A 109 -12.10 -1.00 -4.24
C HIS A 109 -12.83 -1.42 -5.53
N ALA A 110 -12.10 -1.52 -6.65
CA ALA A 110 -12.67 -1.71 -7.96
C ALA A 110 -12.77 -3.20 -8.39
N ASN A 111 -11.95 -4.09 -7.79
CA ASN A 111 -11.87 -5.47 -8.27
C ASN A 111 -12.93 -6.37 -7.65
N ARG A 112 -13.63 -7.12 -8.53
CA ARG A 112 -14.67 -8.08 -8.12
C ARG A 112 -14.15 -9.22 -7.22
N LEU A 113 -12.86 -9.58 -7.30
CA LEU A 113 -12.27 -10.60 -6.42
C LEU A 113 -12.22 -10.17 -4.95
N ALA A 114 -12.23 -8.85 -4.71
CA ALA A 114 -12.33 -8.25 -3.38
C ALA A 114 -13.76 -7.77 -3.05
N TYR A 115 -14.71 -7.88 -4.00
CA TYR A 115 -16.07 -7.42 -3.80
C TYR A 115 -16.76 -8.22 -2.68
N GLY A 116 -17.42 -7.52 -1.77
CA GLY A 116 -18.11 -8.13 -0.62
C GLY A 116 -17.18 -8.70 0.46
N LYS A 117 -15.87 -8.85 0.22
CA LYS A 117 -14.92 -9.44 1.16
C LYS A 117 -14.26 -8.37 2.04
N PRO A 118 -13.85 -8.74 3.26
CA PRO A 118 -12.93 -7.93 4.05
C PRO A 118 -11.59 -7.77 3.35
N VAL A 119 -10.91 -6.66 3.58
CA VAL A 119 -9.61 -6.36 2.95
C VAL A 119 -8.59 -5.96 4.01
N CYS A 120 -7.37 -6.47 3.92
CA CYS A 120 -6.24 -6.06 4.73
C CYS A 120 -5.06 -5.63 3.83
N ILE A 121 -4.72 -4.34 3.85
CA ILE A 121 -3.52 -3.85 3.17
C ILE A 121 -2.31 -4.15 4.06
N ARG A 122 -1.35 -4.91 3.52
CA ARG A 122 -0.09 -5.31 4.16
C ARG A 122 1.02 -4.42 3.63
N TYR A 123 1.66 -3.67 4.52
CA TYR A 123 2.67 -2.67 4.17
C TYR A 123 3.87 -2.79 5.09
N ASP A 124 5.05 -2.48 4.59
CA ASP A 124 6.27 -2.31 5.39
C ASP A 124 6.64 -0.82 5.57
N SER A 125 6.14 0.05 4.70
CA SER A 125 6.35 1.48 4.80
C SER A 125 5.38 2.18 5.77
N MET A 126 5.85 2.49 6.97
CA MET A 126 5.11 3.31 7.94
C MET A 126 4.73 4.68 7.36
N TYR A 127 5.55 5.24 6.47
CA TYR A 127 5.27 6.51 5.82
C TYR A 127 3.97 6.43 5.00
N ALA A 128 3.84 5.45 4.10
CA ALA A 128 2.69 5.31 3.22
C ALA A 128 1.39 5.15 4.04
N ALA A 129 1.38 4.24 5.01
CA ALA A 129 0.22 3.97 5.86
C ALA A 129 -0.20 5.18 6.69
N HIS A 130 0.75 5.86 7.34
CA HIS A 130 0.44 7.01 8.20
C HIS A 130 0.01 8.24 7.41
N ILE A 131 0.54 8.44 6.19
CA ILE A 131 0.07 9.49 5.29
C ILE A 131 -1.35 9.19 4.81
N ALA A 132 -1.63 7.96 4.35
CA ALA A 132 -2.93 7.57 3.84
C ALA A 132 -4.04 7.63 4.91
N THR A 133 -3.72 7.29 6.16
CA THR A 133 -4.67 7.39 7.29
C THR A 133 -4.78 8.80 7.88
N GLY A 134 -3.90 9.72 7.48
CA GLY A 134 -3.85 11.08 8.03
C GLY A 134 -3.27 11.17 9.44
N ILE A 135 -2.58 10.11 9.94
CA ILE A 135 -1.82 10.15 11.19
C ILE A 135 -0.65 11.13 11.05
N TRP A 136 0.04 11.07 9.89
CA TRP A 136 1.09 12.04 9.57
C TRP A 136 0.63 13.04 8.51
N LYS A 137 1.18 14.26 8.60
CA LYS A 137 1.01 15.31 7.59
C LYS A 137 2.13 15.19 6.56
N ALA A 138 1.75 15.14 5.27
CA ALA A 138 2.73 15.13 4.20
C ALA A 138 3.40 16.51 4.06
N LYS A 139 4.72 16.55 4.22
CA LYS A 139 5.54 17.73 3.93
C LYS A 139 5.87 17.82 2.43
N LYS A 140 6.10 16.69 1.78
CA LYS A 140 6.36 16.53 0.34
C LYS A 140 5.26 15.68 -0.29
N HIS A 141 5.19 15.63 -1.62
CA HIS A 141 4.24 14.81 -2.38
C HIS A 141 2.76 15.01 -1.97
N LYS A 142 2.40 16.26 -1.66
CA LYS A 142 1.05 16.59 -1.17
C LYS A 142 -0.09 16.11 -2.07
N PRO A 143 -0.02 16.23 -3.42
CA PRO A 143 -1.09 15.72 -4.30
C PRO A 143 -1.27 14.20 -4.17
N MET A 144 -0.18 13.43 -4.16
CA MET A 144 -0.23 11.98 -3.99
C MET A 144 -0.74 11.58 -2.59
N ALA A 145 -0.31 12.31 -1.56
CA ALA A 145 -0.80 12.10 -0.20
C ALA A 145 -2.32 12.35 -0.08
N GLN A 146 -2.84 13.34 -0.77
CA GLN A 146 -4.29 13.60 -0.83
C GLN A 146 -5.02 12.48 -1.57
N ALA A 147 -4.50 12.02 -2.71
CA ALA A 147 -5.06 10.92 -3.47
C ALA A 147 -5.10 9.63 -2.63
N ALA A 148 -4.02 9.30 -1.92
CA ALA A 148 -3.96 8.14 -1.02
C ALA A 148 -5.02 8.20 0.10
N ARG A 149 -5.20 9.37 0.71
CA ARG A 149 -6.23 9.58 1.75
C ARG A 149 -7.65 9.40 1.22
N GLN A 150 -7.91 9.95 0.05
CA GLN A 150 -9.22 9.83 -0.60
C GLN A 150 -9.51 8.38 -0.99
N ALA A 151 -8.52 7.69 -1.56
CA ALA A 151 -8.63 6.27 -1.91
C ALA A 151 -8.92 5.42 -0.66
N TRP A 152 -8.15 5.59 0.41
CA TRP A 152 -8.37 4.86 1.67
C TRP A 152 -9.75 5.13 2.27
N ALA A 153 -10.17 6.38 2.34
CA ALA A 153 -11.50 6.75 2.85
C ALA A 153 -12.63 6.14 2.01
N ARG A 154 -12.47 6.09 0.68
CA ARG A 154 -13.40 5.45 -0.24
C ARG A 154 -13.49 3.94 0.02
N LEU A 155 -12.34 3.24 0.14
CA LEU A 155 -12.29 1.82 0.45
C LEU A 155 -12.96 1.51 1.79
N LYS A 156 -12.66 2.26 2.85
CA LYS A 156 -13.27 2.08 4.18
C LYS A 156 -14.79 2.16 4.11
N ARG A 157 -15.34 3.10 3.36
CA ARG A 157 -16.80 3.22 3.19
C ARG A 157 -17.37 2.04 2.41
N SER A 158 -16.75 1.68 1.28
CA SER A 158 -17.25 0.59 0.42
C SER A 158 -17.17 -0.79 1.07
N LYS A 159 -16.32 -0.96 2.09
CA LYS A 159 -16.18 -2.20 2.87
C LYS A 159 -16.90 -2.16 4.21
N GLU A 160 -17.73 -1.12 4.45
CA GLU A 160 -18.48 -0.98 5.71
C GLU A 160 -17.60 -1.11 6.96
N GLY A 161 -16.41 -0.54 6.91
CA GLY A 161 -15.41 -0.64 7.97
C GLY A 161 -14.55 -1.91 7.95
N ARG A 162 -14.85 -2.91 7.11
CA ARG A 162 -14.06 -4.15 6.97
C ARG A 162 -12.84 -3.99 6.05
N ALA A 163 -12.17 -2.84 6.12
CA ALA A 163 -10.89 -2.59 5.51
C ALA A 163 -9.88 -2.18 6.57
N TRP A 164 -8.77 -2.88 6.64
CA TRP A 164 -7.74 -2.72 7.65
C TRP A 164 -6.36 -2.57 7.03
N MET A 165 -5.41 -2.22 7.87
CA MET A 165 -3.99 -2.16 7.55
C MET A 165 -3.20 -2.93 8.58
N LYS A 166 -2.21 -3.71 8.16
CA LYS A 166 -1.28 -4.40 9.06
C LYS A 166 0.15 -4.21 8.58
N HIS A 167 1.00 -3.72 9.47
CA HIS A 167 2.43 -3.63 9.20
C HIS A 167 3.02 -5.04 9.12
N VAL A 168 3.85 -5.27 8.12
CA VAL A 168 4.71 -6.45 8.00
C VAL A 168 6.16 -5.98 8.05
N ARG A 169 7.04 -6.78 8.62
CA ARG A 169 8.48 -6.46 8.59
C ARG A 169 9.02 -6.79 7.20
N GLY A 170 9.67 -5.82 6.56
CA GLY A 170 10.41 -6.06 5.33
C GLY A 170 11.55 -7.07 5.55
N HIS A 171 11.85 -7.88 4.55
CA HIS A 171 12.98 -8.83 4.51
C HIS A 171 13.04 -9.83 5.69
N THR A 172 11.89 -10.31 6.15
CA THR A 172 11.81 -11.27 7.27
C THR A 172 11.29 -12.65 6.87
N GLY A 173 11.33 -12.99 5.58
CA GLY A 173 10.88 -14.29 5.08
C GLY A 173 9.38 -14.38 4.78
N ASN A 174 8.62 -13.27 4.88
CA ASN A 174 7.23 -13.27 4.42
C ASN A 174 7.20 -13.32 2.89
N GLN A 175 6.86 -14.49 2.33
CA GLN A 175 6.93 -14.76 0.89
C GLN A 175 6.11 -13.76 0.03
N TRP A 176 4.98 -13.26 0.55
CA TRP A 176 4.12 -12.35 -0.21
C TRP A 176 4.65 -10.92 -0.18
N ASN A 177 5.23 -10.48 0.95
CA ASN A 177 5.92 -9.19 1.03
C ASN A 177 7.17 -9.18 0.13
N GLU A 178 7.97 -10.25 0.19
CA GLU A 178 9.12 -10.38 -0.71
C GLU A 178 8.72 -10.51 -2.19
N ARG A 179 7.51 -11.02 -2.47
CA ARG A 179 6.99 -11.00 -3.84
C ARG A 179 6.63 -9.59 -4.27
N ALA A 180 6.00 -8.79 -3.40
CA ALA A 180 5.68 -7.39 -3.68
C ALA A 180 6.95 -6.55 -3.92
N ASP A 181 8.00 -6.75 -3.10
CA ASP A 181 9.32 -6.12 -3.26
C ASP A 181 9.92 -6.45 -4.64
N ARG A 182 10.01 -7.75 -5.00
CA ARG A 182 10.49 -8.15 -6.33
C ARG A 182 9.67 -7.56 -7.49
N LEU A 183 8.36 -7.42 -7.31
CA LEU A 183 7.49 -6.78 -8.31
C LEU A 183 7.78 -5.29 -8.42
N ALA A 184 8.00 -4.60 -7.29
CA ALA A 184 8.35 -3.18 -7.28
C ALA A 184 9.69 -2.93 -8.00
N ASP A 185 10.70 -3.79 -7.77
CA ASP A 185 11.98 -3.73 -8.48
C ASP A 185 11.84 -4.00 -9.99
N GLN A 186 11.01 -4.96 -10.37
CA GLN A 186 10.71 -5.22 -11.79
C GLN A 186 10.03 -4.01 -12.44
N GLY A 187 9.06 -3.39 -11.74
CA GLY A 187 8.38 -2.16 -12.17
C GLY A 187 9.38 -1.02 -12.36
N ARG A 188 10.29 -0.81 -11.39
CA ARG A 188 11.36 0.17 -11.50
C ARG A 188 12.25 -0.06 -12.72
N GLY A 189 12.53 -1.32 -13.07
CA GLY A 189 13.26 -1.70 -14.28
C GLY A 189 12.47 -1.57 -15.58
N GLY A 190 11.24 -1.02 -15.55
CA GLY A 190 10.41 -0.79 -16.74
C GLY A 190 9.46 -1.94 -17.09
N LYS A 191 9.39 -3.00 -16.27
CA LYS A 191 8.43 -4.08 -16.48
C LYS A 191 7.03 -3.66 -16.04
N SER A 192 6.02 -3.99 -16.85
CA SER A 192 4.60 -3.84 -16.50
C SER A 192 3.93 -5.21 -16.55
N VAL A 193 3.31 -5.60 -15.45
CA VAL A 193 2.60 -6.87 -15.31
C VAL A 193 1.26 -6.63 -14.64
N LYS A 194 0.22 -7.29 -15.15
CA LYS A 194 -1.06 -7.49 -14.47
C LYS A 194 -1.44 -8.93 -14.67
N ARG A 195 -1.48 -9.71 -13.60
CA ARG A 195 -1.77 -11.13 -13.67
C ARG A 195 -2.82 -11.53 -12.65
N TYR A 196 -3.85 -12.20 -13.13
CA TYR A 196 -4.82 -12.91 -12.31
C TYR A 196 -4.43 -14.38 -12.22
N PHE A 197 -4.67 -14.98 -11.08
CA PHE A 197 -4.46 -16.42 -10.87
C PHE A 197 -5.83 -17.09 -10.85
N ASP A 198 -5.96 -18.14 -11.67
CA ASP A 198 -7.14 -18.96 -11.66
C ASP A 198 -7.21 -19.74 -10.37
N GLY A 199 -8.34 -19.69 -9.69
CA GLY A 199 -8.60 -20.36 -8.43
C GLY A 199 -9.02 -21.80 -8.59
#